data_4af474394698dfc70847b7ae7a5ff8fa
#
_entry.id   4af474394698dfc70847b7ae7a5ff8fa
#
_cell.length_a   1.000
_cell.length_b   1.000
_cell.length_c   1.000
_cell.angle_alpha   90.00
_cell.angle_beta   90.00
_cell.angle_gamma   90.00
#
_symmetry.space_group_name_H-M   'P 1'
#
loop_
_entity.id
_entity.type
_entity.pdbx_description
1 polymer ?
#
loop_
_entity_poly.entity_id
_entity_poly.type
_entity_poly.pdbx_seq_one_letter_code
_entity_poly.pdbx_strand_id
1 'polypeptide(L)'
;MPTADELYDRAVDCVAEGDLEGAVAAYKEALAVDADFADGWEGLSMALADLGRFDEAIAAAERVVALMPDEMLSYTNISRICQKAGDVPKAEEWAAKGRVLDWKQQLKDGKP
;
A
#
# COMPACT_ATOMS: atom_id res chain seq x y z
N MET A 1 1.33 -23.65 12.49
CA MET A 1 0.76 -22.33 12.08
C MET A 1 1.63 -21.73 10.99
N PRO A 2 1.05 -21.26 9.89
CA PRO A 2 1.85 -20.59 8.86
C PRO A 2 2.41 -19.28 9.37
N THR A 3 3.59 -18.90 8.87
CA THR A 3 4.21 -17.63 9.16
C THR A 3 3.57 -16.53 8.31
N ALA A 4 3.81 -15.26 8.67
CA ALA A 4 3.35 -14.13 7.85
C ALA A 4 3.91 -14.20 6.43
N ASP A 5 5.20 -14.59 6.27
CA ASP A 5 5.83 -14.74 4.96
C ASP A 5 5.16 -15.84 4.12
N GLU A 6 4.83 -16.97 4.73
CA GLU A 6 4.15 -18.04 4.02
C GLU A 6 2.76 -17.63 3.55
N LEU A 7 2.03 -16.89 4.39
CA LEU A 7 0.71 -16.37 4.05
C LEU A 7 0.79 -15.29 2.97
N TYR A 8 1.83 -14.46 3.03
CA TYR A 8 2.10 -13.47 1.99
C TYR A 8 2.36 -14.17 0.64
N ASP A 9 3.18 -15.20 0.62
CA ASP A 9 3.47 -15.96 -0.59
C ASP A 9 2.21 -16.59 -1.17
N ARG A 10 1.34 -17.10 -0.31
CA ARG A 10 0.04 -17.65 -0.74
C ARG A 10 -0.82 -16.55 -1.40
N ALA A 11 -0.81 -15.35 -0.83
CA ALA A 11 -1.55 -14.22 -1.39
C ALA A 11 -1.01 -13.84 -2.77
N VAL A 12 0.31 -13.81 -2.92
CA VAL A 12 0.95 -13.51 -4.21
C VAL A 12 0.55 -14.56 -5.26
N ASP A 13 0.52 -15.84 -4.88
CA ASP A 13 0.06 -16.90 -5.76
C ASP A 13 -1.40 -16.67 -6.20
N CYS A 14 -2.26 -16.27 -5.27
CA CYS A 14 -3.66 -15.94 -5.59
C CYS A 14 -3.74 -14.80 -6.60
N VAL A 15 -2.93 -13.76 -6.43
CA VAL A 15 -2.88 -12.64 -7.38
C VAL A 15 -2.48 -13.14 -8.77
N ALA A 16 -1.45 -13.99 -8.83
CA ALA A 16 -0.95 -14.55 -10.09
C ALA A 16 -2.02 -15.38 -10.81
N GLU A 17 -2.89 -16.03 -10.05
CA GLU A 17 -3.98 -16.85 -10.58
C GLU A 17 -5.24 -16.02 -10.90
N GLY A 18 -5.23 -14.73 -10.59
CA GLY A 18 -6.40 -13.87 -10.78
C GLY A 18 -7.44 -13.97 -9.67
N ASP A 19 -7.13 -14.66 -8.58
CA ASP A 19 -8.02 -14.81 -7.43
C ASP A 19 -7.78 -13.68 -6.43
N LEU A 20 -8.33 -12.51 -6.73
CA LEU A 20 -8.14 -11.32 -5.89
C LEU A 20 -8.82 -11.45 -4.53
N GLU A 21 -9.98 -12.10 -4.45
CA GLU A 21 -10.65 -12.34 -3.17
C GLU A 21 -9.81 -13.25 -2.27
N GLY A 22 -9.25 -14.30 -2.84
CA GLY A 22 -8.34 -15.19 -2.12
C GLY A 22 -7.09 -14.47 -1.65
N ALA A 23 -6.56 -13.58 -2.50
CA ALA A 23 -5.40 -12.77 -2.14
C ALA A 23 -5.70 -11.86 -0.94
N VAL A 24 -6.85 -11.18 -0.96
CA VAL A 24 -7.28 -10.33 0.17
C VAL A 24 -7.33 -11.14 1.46
N ALA A 25 -7.94 -12.32 1.42
CA ALA A 25 -8.05 -13.18 2.60
C ALA A 25 -6.66 -13.58 3.13
N ALA A 26 -5.77 -13.99 2.23
CA ALA A 26 -4.42 -14.41 2.64
C ALA A 26 -3.58 -13.25 3.18
N TYR A 27 -3.66 -12.07 2.56
CA TYR A 27 -2.98 -10.89 3.10
C TYR A 27 -3.50 -10.54 4.50
N LYS A 28 -4.81 -10.59 4.71
CA LYS A 28 -5.39 -10.32 6.04
C LYS A 28 -4.91 -11.33 7.08
N GLU A 29 -4.79 -12.61 6.69
CA GLU A 29 -4.24 -13.62 7.59
C GLU A 29 -2.77 -13.32 7.94
N ALA A 30 -1.97 -12.91 6.95
CA ALA A 30 -0.58 -12.51 7.19
C ALA A 30 -0.50 -11.35 8.17
N LEU A 31 -1.37 -10.36 8.03
CA LEU A 31 -1.41 -9.18 8.90
C LEU A 31 -1.93 -9.51 10.29
N ALA A 32 -2.72 -10.57 10.44
CA ALA A 32 -3.14 -11.06 11.75
C ALA A 32 -1.96 -11.67 12.51
N VAL A 33 -0.99 -12.25 11.78
CA VAL A 33 0.24 -12.79 12.36
C VAL A 33 1.24 -11.68 12.66
N ASP A 34 1.40 -10.72 11.74
CA ASP A 34 2.33 -9.59 11.90
C ASP A 34 1.67 -8.32 11.36
N ALA A 35 1.11 -7.52 12.26
CA ALA A 35 0.41 -6.28 11.92
C ALA A 35 1.33 -5.19 11.38
N ASP A 36 2.64 -5.32 11.55
CA ASP A 36 3.63 -4.34 11.08
C ASP A 36 4.31 -4.77 9.78
N PHE A 37 3.78 -5.79 9.13
CA PHE A 37 4.32 -6.30 7.88
C PHE A 37 3.89 -5.38 6.72
N ALA A 38 4.73 -4.40 6.40
CA ALA A 38 4.41 -3.36 5.42
C ALA A 38 4.09 -3.94 4.03
N ASP A 39 4.84 -4.94 3.57
CA ASP A 39 4.58 -5.58 2.28
C ASP A 39 3.19 -6.21 2.22
N GLY A 40 2.73 -6.76 3.34
CA GLY A 40 1.38 -7.30 3.45
C GLY A 40 0.30 -6.25 3.29
N TRP A 41 0.48 -5.09 3.93
CA TRP A 41 -0.45 -3.97 3.77
C TRP A 41 -0.46 -3.44 2.34
N GLU A 42 0.72 -3.34 1.72
CA GLU A 42 0.81 -2.89 0.34
C GLU A 42 0.10 -3.85 -0.62
N GLY A 43 0.38 -5.15 -0.50
CA GLY A 43 -0.30 -6.17 -1.30
C GLY A 43 -1.81 -6.14 -1.11
N LEU A 44 -2.26 -5.99 0.12
CA LEU A 44 -3.69 -5.87 0.44
C LEU A 44 -4.30 -4.66 -0.25
N SER A 45 -3.64 -3.50 -0.18
CA SER A 45 -4.15 -2.27 -0.78
C SER A 45 -4.30 -2.43 -2.30
N MET A 46 -3.33 -3.07 -2.95
CA MET A 46 -3.37 -3.28 -4.39
C MET A 46 -4.50 -4.23 -4.80
N ALA A 47 -4.66 -5.33 -4.09
CA ALA A 47 -5.73 -6.29 -4.37
C ALA A 47 -7.11 -5.67 -4.17
N LEU A 48 -7.28 -4.90 -3.10
CA LEU A 48 -8.55 -4.20 -2.82
C LEU A 48 -8.85 -3.15 -3.89
N ALA A 49 -7.85 -2.41 -4.34
CA ALA A 49 -8.03 -1.42 -5.40
C ALA A 49 -8.44 -2.08 -6.71
N ASP A 50 -7.82 -3.22 -7.04
CA ASP A 50 -8.17 -3.97 -8.25
C ASP A 50 -9.59 -4.54 -8.20
N LEU A 51 -10.10 -4.80 -7.00
CA LEU A 51 -11.49 -5.21 -6.80
C LEU A 51 -12.47 -4.03 -6.77
N GLY A 52 -11.97 -2.80 -6.84
CA GLY A 52 -12.79 -1.60 -6.75
C GLY A 52 -13.22 -1.23 -5.33
N ARG A 53 -12.63 -1.85 -4.33
CA ARG A 53 -12.92 -1.59 -2.90
C ARG A 53 -11.99 -0.49 -2.40
N PHE A 54 -12.22 0.74 -2.89
CA PHE A 54 -11.27 1.83 -2.75
C PHE A 54 -11.10 2.35 -1.32
N ASP A 55 -12.17 2.44 -0.54
CA ASP A 55 -12.07 2.93 0.84
C ASP A 55 -11.17 2.02 1.67
N GLU A 56 -11.35 0.71 1.53
CA GLU A 56 -10.51 -0.26 2.21
C GLU A 56 -9.08 -0.24 1.68
N ALA A 57 -8.92 -0.08 0.36
CA ALA A 57 -7.60 0.01 -0.27
C ALA A 57 -6.81 1.21 0.25
N ILE A 58 -7.47 2.37 0.36
CA ILE A 58 -6.84 3.58 0.87
C ILE A 58 -6.44 3.39 2.33
N ALA A 59 -7.31 2.80 3.15
CA ALA A 59 -6.99 2.54 4.55
C ALA A 59 -5.76 1.64 4.69
N ALA A 60 -5.65 0.59 3.87
CA ALA A 60 -4.48 -0.28 3.88
C ALA A 60 -3.21 0.48 3.42
N ALA A 61 -3.32 1.30 2.38
CA ALA A 61 -2.21 2.10 1.89
C ALA A 61 -1.75 3.14 2.92
N GLU A 62 -2.66 3.70 3.70
CA GLU A 62 -2.32 4.60 4.79
C GLU A 62 -1.49 3.91 5.87
N ARG A 63 -1.74 2.61 6.11
CA ARG A 63 -0.90 1.82 7.02
C ARG A 63 0.53 1.69 6.50
N VAL A 64 0.70 1.53 5.19
CA VAL A 64 2.04 1.48 4.59
C VAL A 64 2.79 2.80 4.83
N VAL A 65 2.12 3.93 4.60
CA VAL A 65 2.71 5.24 4.85
C VAL A 65 3.10 5.39 6.33
N ALA A 66 2.24 4.94 7.25
CA ALA A 66 2.52 5.02 8.68
C ALA A 66 3.73 4.17 9.09
N LEU A 67 3.90 2.99 8.47
CA LEU A 67 5.01 2.10 8.75
C LEU A 67 6.30 2.53 8.07
N MET A 68 6.21 3.18 6.92
CA MET A 68 7.35 3.58 6.10
C MET A 68 7.21 5.04 5.65
N PRO A 69 7.25 6.00 6.59
CA PRO A 69 6.94 7.41 6.27
C PRO A 69 7.97 8.08 5.36
N ASP A 70 9.17 7.51 5.23
CA ASP A 70 10.22 8.06 4.38
C ASP A 70 10.29 7.39 3.01
N GLU A 71 9.36 6.49 2.72
CA GLU A 71 9.32 5.78 1.43
C GLU A 71 8.41 6.53 0.45
N MET A 72 9.04 7.14 -0.55
CA MET A 72 8.32 7.96 -1.55
C MET A 72 7.29 7.16 -2.35
N LEU A 73 7.60 5.91 -2.66
CA LEU A 73 6.71 5.07 -3.44
C LEU A 73 5.35 4.88 -2.77
N SER A 74 5.32 4.86 -1.43
CA SER A 74 4.08 4.72 -0.67
C SER A 74 3.10 5.87 -0.97
N TYR A 75 3.62 7.09 -1.04
CA TYR A 75 2.80 8.28 -1.34
C TYR A 75 2.28 8.25 -2.77
N THR A 76 3.12 7.81 -3.71
CA THR A 76 2.73 7.67 -5.12
C THR A 76 1.63 6.62 -5.27
N ASN A 77 1.78 5.50 -4.58
CA ASN A 77 0.80 4.42 -4.66
C ASN A 77 -0.56 4.84 -4.11
N ILE A 78 -0.59 5.49 -2.94
CA ILE A 78 -1.87 5.93 -2.36
C ILE A 78 -2.53 7.03 -3.23
N SER A 79 -1.74 7.93 -3.80
CA SER A 79 -2.26 8.93 -4.73
C SER A 79 -2.91 8.26 -5.94
N ARG A 80 -2.26 7.23 -6.49
CA ARG A 80 -2.80 6.47 -7.62
C ARG A 80 -4.11 5.78 -7.28
N ILE A 81 -4.21 5.20 -6.09
CA ILE A 81 -5.46 4.56 -5.64
C ILE A 81 -6.57 5.59 -5.52
N CYS A 82 -6.28 6.76 -4.98
CA CYS A 82 -7.25 7.86 -4.87
C CYS A 82 -7.73 8.31 -6.26
N GLN A 83 -6.82 8.37 -7.25
CA GLN A 83 -7.20 8.71 -8.62
C GLN A 83 -8.14 7.66 -9.21
N LYS A 84 -7.86 6.39 -9.00
CA LYS A 84 -8.73 5.30 -9.44
C LYS A 84 -10.12 5.39 -8.81
N ALA A 85 -10.16 5.82 -7.56
CA ALA A 85 -11.42 6.00 -6.82
C ALA A 85 -12.21 7.24 -7.29
N GLY A 86 -11.59 8.10 -8.10
CA GLY A 86 -12.22 9.33 -8.56
C GLY A 86 -12.09 10.48 -7.57
N ASP A 87 -11.30 10.32 -6.52
CA ASP A 87 -11.08 11.37 -5.52
C ASP A 87 -9.81 12.16 -5.85
N VAL A 88 -9.93 13.05 -6.84
CA VAL A 88 -8.81 13.86 -7.32
C VAL A 88 -8.22 14.76 -6.24
N PRO A 89 -9.03 15.48 -5.42
CA PRO A 89 -8.45 16.30 -4.35
C PRO A 89 -7.59 15.50 -3.37
N LYS A 90 -8.05 14.31 -2.97
CA LYS A 90 -7.31 13.46 -2.04
C LYS A 90 -6.03 12.93 -2.70
N ALA A 91 -6.10 12.58 -3.98
CA ALA A 91 -4.93 12.14 -4.75
C ALA A 91 -3.87 13.25 -4.76
N GLU A 92 -4.27 14.51 -4.97
CA GLU A 92 -3.35 15.64 -4.96
C GLU A 92 -2.74 15.89 -3.59
N GLU A 93 -3.52 15.70 -2.51
CA GLU A 93 -2.99 15.84 -1.16
C GLU A 93 -1.85 14.85 -0.92
N TRP A 94 -2.03 13.59 -1.32
CA TRP A 94 -1.00 12.57 -1.14
C TRP A 94 0.20 12.81 -2.05
N ALA A 95 -0.04 13.22 -3.29
CA ALA A 95 1.04 13.58 -4.22
C ALA A 95 1.87 14.74 -3.67
N ALA A 96 1.21 15.75 -3.09
CA ALA A 96 1.90 16.89 -2.49
C ALA A 96 2.77 16.48 -1.31
N LYS A 97 2.29 15.56 -0.47
CA LYS A 97 3.08 15.02 0.63
C LYS A 97 4.34 14.31 0.13
N GLY A 98 4.21 13.57 -0.96
CA GLY A 98 5.36 12.90 -1.58
C GLY A 98 6.38 13.90 -2.12
N ARG A 99 5.92 14.98 -2.75
CA ARG A 99 6.82 16.04 -3.26
C ARG A 99 7.56 16.74 -2.11
N VAL A 100 6.88 16.98 -0.99
CA VAL A 100 7.52 17.58 0.20
C VAL A 100 8.59 16.64 0.74
N LEU A 101 8.30 15.35 0.82
CA LEU A 101 9.28 14.36 1.26
C LEU A 101 10.50 14.32 0.35
N ASP A 102 10.28 14.33 -0.96
CA ASP A 102 11.36 14.35 -1.94
C ASP A 102 12.25 15.59 -1.75
N TRP A 103 11.64 16.75 -1.60
CA TRP A 103 12.36 17.99 -1.37
C TRP A 103 13.20 17.93 -0.09
N LYS A 104 12.62 17.42 1.00
CA LYS A 104 13.34 17.26 2.27
C LYS A 104 14.54 16.33 2.13
N GLN A 105 14.37 15.24 1.39
CA GLN A 105 15.46 14.29 1.16
C GLN A 105 16.59 14.93 0.33
N GLN A 106 16.24 15.72 -0.68
CA GLN A 106 17.22 16.44 -1.47
C GLN A 106 18.02 17.43 -0.61
N LEU A 107 17.36 18.15 0.28
CA LEU A 107 18.04 19.07 1.20
C LEU A 107 18.99 18.32 2.14
N LYS A 108 18.55 17.18 2.66
CA LYS A 108 19.33 16.35 3.56
C LYS A 108 20.59 15.82 2.88
N ASP A 109 20.48 15.47 1.59
CA ASP A 109 21.58 14.96 0.79
C ASP A 109 22.50 16.08 0.29
N GLY A 110 22.18 17.33 0.56
CA GLY A 110 22.95 18.48 0.12
C GLY A 110 22.87 18.76 -1.37
N LYS A 111 21.83 18.26 -2.05
CA LYS A 111 21.62 18.50 -3.47
C LYS A 111 20.63 19.64 -3.69
N PRO A 112 20.92 20.53 -4.65
CA PRO A 112 20.00 21.63 -4.96
C PRO A 112 18.70 21.14 -5.61
#